data_49bf9a80e2df7507552230ccf1b96fc2
#
_entry.id   49bf9a80e2df7507552230ccf1b96fc2
#
_cell.length_a   1.000
_cell.length_b   1.000
_cell.length_c   1.000
_cell.angle_alpha   90.00
_cell.angle_beta   90.00
_cell.angle_gamma   90.00
#
_symmetry.space_group_name_H-M   'P 1'
#
loop_
_entity.id
_entity.type
_entity.pdbx_description
1 polymer ?
#
loop_
_entity_poly.entity_id
_entity_poly.type
_entity_poly.pdbx_seq_one_letter_code
_entity_poly.pdbx_strand_id
1 'polypeptide(L)'
;MAHANKLRWNGRPGHYEVYYLTLTDRASGVGVWVRYTMEAPLSGDPTCALWFAAMDPAGHVIARKRRLSIDQLNAAHDPFRLQIGEAELTDTSATGAFEDVSWDLRWRTGERYQPVPAPLRPFASTVLVLPHGDVPVSGRCKFHGRALELSGARGAQTHLWGAKHAQSWTWARCGEFHTESGDRAVDTFIDGVSARVKRFGREFGPALLLVGRIDNLDFRSSALRARATTFGPDGWSFEASGGGRTVIGEVKPDRRLLAGVTYHDPDGEAAYCYNSEAASIRLQVHGPGERAQTLIGDGTAHFEYGQRQPVPGLELHLQ
;
A
#
# COMPACT_ATOMS: atom_id res chain seq x y z
N MET A 1 12.56 15.50 -14.37
CA MET A 1 12.54 14.74 -13.08
C MET A 1 12.51 13.27 -13.43
N ALA A 2 13.18 12.40 -12.67
CA ALA A 2 13.12 10.96 -12.94
C ALA A 2 11.67 10.47 -12.81
N HIS A 3 11.24 9.62 -13.76
CA HIS A 3 9.90 9.04 -13.77
C HIS A 3 9.60 8.31 -12.44
N ALA A 4 8.42 8.49 -11.86
CA ALA A 4 8.07 7.94 -10.55
C ALA A 4 8.15 6.40 -10.53
N ASN A 5 7.74 5.78 -11.64
CA ASN A 5 7.71 4.34 -11.84
C ASN A 5 9.00 3.74 -12.44
N LYS A 6 10.04 4.56 -12.68
CA LYS A 6 11.29 4.05 -13.26
C LYS A 6 11.88 2.93 -12.38
N LEU A 7 12.20 1.78 -12.97
CA LEU A 7 12.92 0.69 -12.31
C LEU A 7 14.26 1.22 -11.73
N ARG A 8 14.50 0.93 -10.47
CA ARG A 8 15.69 1.40 -9.70
C ARG A 8 16.79 0.35 -9.63
N TRP A 9 16.41 -0.90 -9.83
CA TRP A 9 17.40 -1.99 -9.87
C TRP A 9 18.41 -1.78 -10.99
N ASN A 10 19.66 -1.96 -10.69
CA ASN A 10 20.82 -1.75 -11.59
C ASN A 10 21.58 -3.03 -11.93
N GLY A 11 20.95 -4.20 -11.70
CA GLY A 11 21.55 -5.50 -11.93
C GLY A 11 22.42 -6.02 -10.77
N ARG A 12 22.53 -5.29 -9.64
CA ARG A 12 23.34 -5.70 -8.48
C ARG A 12 22.50 -6.42 -7.44
N PRO A 13 23.08 -7.38 -6.69
CA PRO A 13 22.42 -8.01 -5.56
C PRO A 13 22.18 -7.02 -4.40
N GLY A 14 21.33 -7.39 -3.46
CA GLY A 14 21.01 -6.58 -2.29
C GLY A 14 19.86 -5.59 -2.52
N HIS A 15 18.93 -5.88 -3.42
CA HIS A 15 17.83 -5.00 -3.79
C HIS A 15 16.50 -5.75 -3.89
N TYR A 16 15.42 -5.09 -3.49
CA TYR A 16 14.06 -5.48 -3.86
C TYR A 16 13.29 -4.26 -4.38
N GLU A 17 12.33 -4.51 -5.25
CA GLU A 17 11.50 -3.46 -5.84
C GLU A 17 10.09 -3.95 -6.05
N VAL A 18 9.13 -3.10 -5.75
CA VAL A 18 7.72 -3.45 -5.69
C VAL A 18 6.87 -2.35 -6.31
N TYR A 19 6.00 -2.77 -7.20
CA TYR A 19 4.91 -1.96 -7.74
C TYR A 19 3.62 -2.62 -7.35
N TYR A 20 2.69 -1.87 -6.76
CA TYR A 20 1.40 -2.43 -6.42
C TYR A 20 0.27 -1.43 -6.63
N LEU A 21 -0.88 -1.97 -6.92
CA LEU A 21 -2.16 -1.28 -7.00
C LEU A 21 -3.07 -1.87 -5.94
N THR A 22 -3.66 -1.00 -5.12
CA THR A 22 -4.70 -1.36 -4.16
C THR A 22 -5.97 -0.61 -4.51
N LEU A 23 -7.12 -1.26 -4.35
CA LEU A 23 -8.42 -0.65 -4.58
C LEU A 23 -9.50 -1.34 -3.75
N THR A 24 -10.59 -0.61 -3.48
CA THR A 24 -11.81 -1.20 -2.93
C THR A 24 -13.00 -0.78 -3.78
N ASP A 25 -13.77 -1.77 -4.20
CA ASP A 25 -15.06 -1.53 -4.85
C ASP A 25 -16.14 -1.30 -3.80
N ARG A 26 -16.60 -0.05 -3.70
CA ARG A 26 -17.61 0.32 -2.70
C ARG A 26 -18.92 -0.43 -2.84
N ALA A 27 -19.31 -0.79 -4.07
CA ALA A 27 -20.61 -1.41 -4.32
C ALA A 27 -20.67 -2.83 -3.77
N SER A 28 -19.59 -3.60 -3.91
CA SER A 28 -19.47 -4.97 -3.39
C SER A 28 -18.77 -5.06 -2.04
N GLY A 29 -18.04 -4.02 -1.62
CA GLY A 29 -17.14 -4.02 -0.47
C GLY A 29 -15.88 -4.87 -0.68
N VAL A 30 -15.66 -5.39 -1.89
CA VAL A 30 -14.48 -6.23 -2.18
C VAL A 30 -13.24 -5.36 -2.33
N GLY A 31 -12.24 -5.65 -1.52
CA GLY A 31 -10.90 -5.10 -1.64
C GLY A 31 -10.02 -5.95 -2.54
N VAL A 32 -9.18 -5.33 -3.37
CA VAL A 32 -8.25 -6.02 -4.28
C VAL A 32 -6.88 -5.40 -4.21
N TRP A 33 -5.87 -6.24 -4.24
CA TRP A 33 -4.47 -5.89 -4.26
C TRP A 33 -3.73 -6.70 -5.33
N VAL A 34 -3.07 -6.02 -6.26
CA VAL A 34 -2.21 -6.62 -7.27
C VAL A 34 -0.80 -6.07 -7.16
N ARG A 35 0.21 -6.93 -7.33
CA ARG A 35 1.58 -6.58 -7.07
C ARG A 35 2.53 -7.22 -8.08
N TYR A 36 3.50 -6.43 -8.51
CA TYR A 36 4.61 -6.79 -9.37
C TYR A 36 5.90 -6.59 -8.57
N THR A 37 6.69 -7.61 -8.38
CA THR A 37 7.90 -7.53 -7.55
C THR A 37 9.12 -8.05 -8.29
N MET A 38 10.28 -7.51 -7.94
CA MET A 38 11.56 -8.12 -8.21
C MET A 38 12.39 -8.18 -6.94
N GLU A 39 13.19 -9.23 -6.81
CA GLU A 39 14.06 -9.48 -5.69
C GLU A 39 15.45 -9.92 -6.22
N ALA A 40 16.50 -9.21 -5.82
CA ALA A 40 17.88 -9.55 -6.10
C ALA A 40 18.58 -9.84 -4.76
N PRO A 41 18.56 -11.09 -4.28
CA PRO A 41 19.15 -11.46 -3.00
C PRO A 41 20.66 -11.28 -3.02
N LEU A 42 21.28 -11.16 -1.82
CA LEU A 42 22.74 -11.12 -1.70
C LEU A 42 23.40 -12.43 -2.13
N SER A 43 22.65 -13.53 -2.06
CA SER A 43 23.10 -14.87 -2.48
C SER A 43 21.98 -15.58 -3.22
N GLY A 44 22.27 -16.13 -4.40
CA GLY A 44 21.31 -16.76 -5.29
C GLY A 44 20.90 -15.87 -6.44
N ASP A 45 20.05 -16.40 -7.33
CA ASP A 45 19.61 -15.73 -8.54
C ASP A 45 18.49 -14.73 -8.25
N PRO A 46 18.46 -13.58 -8.93
CA PRO A 46 17.36 -12.66 -8.85
C PRO A 46 16.10 -13.27 -9.45
N THR A 47 14.94 -12.90 -8.89
CA THR A 47 13.62 -13.38 -9.32
C THR A 47 12.64 -12.23 -9.44
N CYS A 48 11.54 -12.47 -10.17
CA CYS A 48 10.39 -11.59 -10.18
C CYS A 48 9.13 -12.37 -9.81
N ALA A 49 8.06 -11.67 -9.41
CA ALA A 49 6.82 -12.32 -9.06
C ALA A 49 5.60 -11.45 -9.30
N LEU A 50 4.49 -12.11 -9.59
CA LEU A 50 3.14 -11.56 -9.63
C LEU A 50 2.38 -12.03 -8.40
N TRP A 51 1.61 -11.12 -7.80
CA TRP A 51 0.79 -11.39 -6.64
C TRP A 51 -0.60 -10.83 -6.85
N PHE A 52 -1.57 -11.54 -6.34
CA PHE A 52 -2.97 -11.12 -6.33
C PHE A 52 -3.58 -11.46 -4.97
N ALA A 53 -4.31 -10.52 -4.38
CA ALA A 53 -5.17 -10.82 -3.25
C ALA A 53 -6.52 -10.12 -3.41
N ALA A 54 -7.57 -10.76 -2.89
CA ALA A 54 -8.92 -10.20 -2.80
C ALA A 54 -9.51 -10.53 -1.43
N MET A 55 -10.13 -9.54 -0.80
CA MET A 55 -10.84 -9.62 0.48
C MET A 55 -12.31 -9.40 0.23
N ASP A 56 -13.12 -10.46 0.45
CA ASP A 56 -14.57 -10.42 0.30
C ASP A 56 -15.21 -10.14 1.68
N PRO A 57 -16.11 -9.17 1.84
CA PRO A 57 -16.81 -8.92 3.10
C PRO A 57 -17.52 -10.14 3.69
N ALA A 58 -17.83 -11.17 2.88
CA ALA A 58 -18.32 -12.45 3.37
C ALA A 58 -17.29 -13.24 4.21
N GLY A 59 -16.08 -12.70 4.40
CA GLY A 59 -15.02 -13.31 5.23
C GLY A 59 -14.07 -14.20 4.45
N HIS A 60 -13.97 -14.06 3.13
CA HIS A 60 -13.06 -14.84 2.31
C HIS A 60 -11.85 -14.03 1.89
N VAL A 61 -10.66 -14.60 2.11
CA VAL A 61 -9.39 -14.09 1.59
C VAL A 61 -8.92 -15.03 0.49
N ILE A 62 -8.66 -14.48 -0.68
CA ILE A 62 -8.05 -15.17 -1.81
C ILE A 62 -6.69 -14.55 -2.02
N ALA A 63 -5.64 -15.34 -1.95
CA ALA A 63 -4.28 -14.87 -2.18
C ALA A 63 -3.53 -15.84 -3.09
N ARG A 64 -2.84 -15.33 -4.11
CA ARG A 64 -2.07 -16.09 -5.10
C ARG A 64 -0.74 -15.39 -5.37
N LYS A 65 0.29 -16.20 -5.59
CA LYS A 65 1.63 -15.72 -5.95
C LYS A 65 2.23 -16.62 -7.01
N ARG A 66 2.75 -16.04 -8.06
CA ARG A 66 3.52 -16.73 -9.09
C ARG A 66 4.93 -16.14 -9.15
N ARG A 67 5.94 -16.93 -8.80
CA ARG A 67 7.34 -16.58 -8.96
C ARG A 67 7.84 -16.98 -10.35
N LEU A 68 8.68 -16.13 -10.94
CA LEU A 68 9.29 -16.33 -12.25
C LEU A 68 10.78 -15.98 -12.18
N SER A 69 11.54 -16.51 -13.15
CA SER A 69 12.94 -16.12 -13.33
C SER A 69 13.05 -14.65 -13.75
N ILE A 70 14.14 -13.99 -13.41
CA ILE A 70 14.35 -12.56 -13.68
C ILE A 70 14.39 -12.22 -15.18
N ASP A 71 14.71 -13.15 -16.04
CA ASP A 71 14.67 -13.00 -17.50
C ASP A 71 13.26 -12.75 -18.04
N GLN A 72 12.22 -13.04 -17.25
CA GLN A 72 10.84 -12.70 -17.56
C GLN A 72 10.47 -11.25 -17.19
N LEU A 73 11.39 -10.47 -16.60
CA LEU A 73 11.18 -9.08 -16.27
C LEU A 73 11.75 -8.18 -17.36
N ASN A 74 10.89 -7.35 -17.95
CA ASN A 74 11.28 -6.30 -18.89
C ASN A 74 10.75 -4.95 -18.41
N ALA A 75 11.56 -3.89 -18.53
CA ALA A 75 11.19 -2.55 -18.15
C ALA A 75 11.61 -1.52 -19.20
N ALA A 76 10.67 -0.67 -19.61
CA ALA A 76 10.90 0.54 -20.37
C ALA A 76 10.59 1.78 -19.50
N HIS A 77 11.20 2.91 -19.80
CA HIS A 77 11.10 4.09 -18.94
C HIS A 77 10.34 5.25 -19.53
N ASP A 78 10.25 5.32 -20.85
CA ASP A 78 9.58 6.39 -21.57
C ASP A 78 9.01 5.86 -22.91
N PRO A 79 7.69 5.59 -22.97
CA PRO A 79 6.75 5.57 -21.86
C PRO A 79 7.06 4.47 -20.84
N PHE A 80 6.62 4.63 -19.59
CA PHE A 80 6.83 3.62 -18.57
C PHE A 80 6.05 2.34 -18.89
N ARG A 81 6.74 1.21 -18.83
CA ARG A 81 6.19 -0.12 -18.98
C ARG A 81 7.02 -1.10 -18.16
N LEU A 82 6.37 -1.85 -17.29
CA LEU A 82 6.95 -2.98 -16.58
C LEU A 82 6.21 -4.25 -17.00
N GLN A 83 6.94 -5.26 -17.43
CA GLN A 83 6.39 -6.54 -17.83
C GLN A 83 7.03 -7.64 -17.00
N ILE A 84 6.20 -8.56 -16.48
CA ILE A 84 6.61 -9.79 -15.79
C ILE A 84 5.83 -10.94 -16.45
N GLY A 85 6.53 -11.76 -17.25
CA GLY A 85 5.87 -12.75 -18.10
C GLY A 85 4.88 -12.07 -19.05
N GLU A 86 3.61 -12.46 -18.99
CA GLU A 86 2.52 -11.86 -19.81
C GLU A 86 1.82 -10.69 -19.10
N ALA A 87 2.10 -10.45 -17.81
CA ALA A 87 1.50 -9.37 -17.07
C ALA A 87 2.23 -8.05 -17.30
N GLU A 88 1.48 -6.96 -17.36
CA GLU A 88 1.99 -5.63 -17.68
C GLU A 88 1.46 -4.58 -16.72
N LEU A 89 2.33 -3.64 -16.35
CA LEU A 89 1.99 -2.41 -15.63
C LEU A 89 2.51 -1.21 -16.43
N THR A 90 1.62 -0.24 -16.65
CA THR A 90 1.94 1.06 -17.25
C THR A 90 1.59 2.20 -16.28
N ASP A 91 1.69 3.45 -16.71
CA ASP A 91 1.25 4.59 -15.90
C ASP A 91 -0.27 4.65 -15.71
N THR A 92 -1.05 3.95 -16.52
CA THR A 92 -2.51 4.06 -16.52
C THR A 92 -3.24 2.72 -16.60
N SER A 93 -2.51 1.61 -16.57
CA SER A 93 -3.11 0.28 -16.64
C SER A 93 -2.28 -0.78 -15.92
N ALA A 94 -2.96 -1.83 -15.46
CA ALA A 94 -2.35 -3.04 -14.95
C ALA A 94 -3.11 -4.24 -15.50
N THR A 95 -2.43 -5.17 -16.15
CA THR A 95 -3.02 -6.40 -16.69
C THR A 95 -2.21 -7.61 -16.24
N GLY A 96 -2.88 -8.75 -16.10
CA GLY A 96 -2.21 -10.00 -15.80
C GLY A 96 -3.18 -11.13 -15.54
N ALA A 97 -2.66 -12.35 -15.61
CA ALA A 97 -3.39 -13.57 -15.31
C ALA A 97 -2.41 -14.68 -14.91
N PHE A 98 -2.78 -15.45 -13.91
CA PHE A 98 -2.14 -16.73 -13.58
C PHE A 98 -3.08 -17.55 -12.68
N GLU A 99 -2.98 -18.88 -12.77
CA GLU A 99 -3.87 -19.78 -12.05
C GLU A 99 -5.36 -19.43 -12.27
N ASP A 100 -6.10 -19.22 -11.19
CA ASP A 100 -7.52 -18.87 -11.19
C ASP A 100 -7.79 -17.36 -11.02
N VAL A 101 -6.76 -16.51 -11.17
CA VAL A 101 -6.88 -15.05 -11.02
C VAL A 101 -6.49 -14.32 -12.30
N SER A 102 -7.18 -13.21 -12.57
CA SER A 102 -6.80 -12.27 -13.64
C SER A 102 -7.30 -10.86 -13.32
N TRP A 103 -6.62 -9.87 -13.91
CA TRP A 103 -6.98 -8.47 -13.80
C TRP A 103 -6.72 -7.72 -15.11
N ASP A 104 -7.62 -6.81 -15.46
CA ASP A 104 -7.46 -5.77 -16.49
C ASP A 104 -8.02 -4.48 -15.89
N LEU A 105 -7.10 -3.64 -15.41
CA LEU A 105 -7.40 -2.45 -14.63
C LEU A 105 -6.86 -1.22 -15.33
N ARG A 106 -7.65 -0.13 -15.31
CA ARG A 106 -7.30 1.13 -15.97
C ARG A 106 -7.67 2.32 -15.09
N TRP A 107 -6.85 3.35 -15.14
CA TRP A 107 -7.05 4.61 -14.44
C TRP A 107 -6.51 5.78 -15.26
N ARG A 108 -6.86 7.00 -14.87
CA ARG A 108 -6.21 8.20 -15.38
C ARG A 108 -5.03 8.56 -14.49
N THR A 109 -4.04 9.30 -15.03
CA THR A 109 -2.94 9.81 -14.23
C THR A 109 -3.46 10.66 -13.08
N GLY A 110 -3.04 10.33 -11.88
CA GLY A 110 -3.35 11.04 -10.65
C GLY A 110 -2.16 11.86 -10.16
N GLU A 111 -2.34 12.51 -9.02
CA GLU A 111 -1.26 13.26 -8.39
C GLU A 111 -0.24 12.35 -7.72
N ARG A 112 1.00 12.79 -7.82
CA ARG A 112 2.15 12.11 -7.23
C ARG A 112 2.40 12.60 -5.82
N TYR A 113 2.53 11.66 -4.89
CA TYR A 113 2.94 11.93 -3.52
C TYR A 113 4.24 11.22 -3.18
N GLN A 114 5.00 11.82 -2.28
CA GLN A 114 6.29 11.29 -1.85
C GLN A 114 6.40 11.46 -0.34
N PRO A 115 6.02 10.44 0.45
CA PRO A 115 6.00 10.52 1.90
C PRO A 115 7.38 10.82 2.50
N VAL A 116 8.43 10.11 2.04
CA VAL A 116 9.80 10.30 2.55
C VAL A 116 10.42 11.57 1.94
N PRO A 117 10.72 12.61 2.74
CA PRO A 117 11.39 13.81 2.26
C PRO A 117 12.75 13.51 1.60
N ALA A 118 13.08 14.26 0.55
CA ALA A 118 14.32 14.04 -0.22
C ALA A 118 15.60 13.96 0.62
N PRO A 119 15.83 14.80 1.65
CA PRO A 119 17.02 14.73 2.48
C PRO A 119 17.11 13.46 3.35
N LEU A 120 15.98 12.80 3.62
CA LEU A 120 15.94 11.59 4.46
C LEU A 120 16.09 10.29 3.67
N ARG A 121 15.91 10.32 2.33
CA ARG A 121 15.99 9.12 1.48
C ARG A 121 17.30 8.36 1.54
N PRO A 122 18.48 9.01 1.57
CA PRO A 122 19.75 8.29 1.68
C PRO A 122 19.87 7.48 2.98
N PHE A 123 19.07 7.83 4.00
CA PHE A 123 19.05 7.14 5.29
C PHE A 123 17.91 6.11 5.40
N ALA A 124 17.02 6.04 4.43
CA ALA A 124 15.93 5.08 4.41
C ALA A 124 16.39 3.74 3.83
N SER A 125 16.12 2.63 4.54
CA SER A 125 16.36 1.27 4.00
C SER A 125 15.35 0.91 2.91
N THR A 126 14.21 1.57 2.89
CA THR A 126 13.14 1.46 1.89
C THR A 126 12.65 2.85 1.53
N VAL A 127 12.50 3.13 0.26
CA VAL A 127 11.95 4.38 -0.28
C VAL A 127 10.60 4.07 -0.93
N LEU A 128 9.63 4.91 -0.65
CA LEU A 128 8.23 4.80 -1.10
C LEU A 128 7.87 6.04 -1.91
N VAL A 129 7.16 5.85 -3.00
CA VAL A 129 6.50 6.90 -3.79
C VAL A 129 5.11 6.42 -4.20
N LEU A 130 4.16 7.34 -4.24
CA LEU A 130 2.83 7.11 -4.79
C LEU A 130 2.78 7.83 -6.16
N PRO A 131 3.00 7.14 -7.28
CA PRO A 131 2.85 7.73 -8.61
C PRO A 131 1.43 8.25 -8.84
N HIS A 132 0.44 7.54 -8.29
CA HIS A 132 -0.97 7.89 -8.31
C HIS A 132 -1.55 7.67 -6.91
N GLY A 133 -1.58 8.73 -6.10
CA GLY A 133 -1.96 8.66 -4.68
C GLY A 133 -3.43 8.34 -4.44
N ASP A 134 -4.30 8.76 -5.35
CA ASP A 134 -5.73 8.45 -5.29
C ASP A 134 -6.37 8.61 -6.67
N VAL A 135 -6.89 7.51 -7.22
CA VAL A 135 -7.46 7.46 -8.56
C VAL A 135 -8.70 6.57 -8.63
N PRO A 136 -9.69 6.93 -9.46
CA PRO A 136 -10.76 6.02 -9.82
C PRO A 136 -10.22 4.95 -10.78
N VAL A 137 -10.38 3.69 -10.42
CA VAL A 137 -9.96 2.52 -11.19
C VAL A 137 -11.19 1.85 -11.78
N SER A 138 -11.13 1.51 -13.06
CA SER A 138 -12.18 0.76 -13.77
C SER A 138 -11.57 -0.46 -14.45
N GLY A 139 -12.40 -1.45 -14.76
CA GLY A 139 -11.96 -2.68 -15.40
C GLY A 139 -12.55 -3.91 -14.75
N ARG A 140 -11.83 -5.01 -14.79
CA ARG A 140 -12.32 -6.31 -14.32
C ARG A 140 -11.24 -7.07 -13.57
N CYS A 141 -11.65 -7.71 -12.47
CA CYS A 141 -10.89 -8.78 -11.83
C CYS A 141 -11.66 -10.10 -11.90
N LYS A 142 -10.94 -11.20 -12.04
CA LYS A 142 -11.51 -12.55 -11.88
C LYS A 142 -10.73 -13.29 -10.82
N PHE A 143 -11.42 -13.98 -9.93
CA PHE A 143 -10.83 -14.79 -8.89
C PHE A 143 -11.86 -15.80 -8.35
N HIS A 144 -11.43 -17.00 -8.06
CA HIS A 144 -12.27 -18.06 -7.50
C HIS A 144 -13.59 -18.28 -8.27
N GLY A 145 -13.52 -18.25 -9.62
CA GLY A 145 -14.69 -18.42 -10.51
C GLY A 145 -15.63 -17.20 -10.56
N ARG A 146 -15.39 -16.13 -9.82
CA ARG A 146 -16.18 -14.88 -9.82
C ARG A 146 -15.53 -13.83 -10.72
N ALA A 147 -16.35 -12.96 -11.30
CA ALA A 147 -15.92 -11.75 -11.98
C ALA A 147 -16.38 -10.54 -11.16
N LEU A 148 -15.48 -9.62 -10.90
CA LEU A 148 -15.71 -8.31 -10.29
C LEU A 148 -15.54 -7.24 -11.35
N GLU A 149 -16.63 -6.60 -11.74
CA GLU A 149 -16.63 -5.45 -12.65
C GLU A 149 -16.45 -4.18 -11.83
N LEU A 150 -15.46 -3.36 -12.17
CA LEU A 150 -15.09 -2.15 -11.45
C LEU A 150 -15.49 -0.93 -12.27
N SER A 151 -16.19 0.01 -11.64
CA SER A 151 -16.58 1.29 -12.24
C SER A 151 -16.22 2.44 -11.31
N GLY A 152 -14.96 2.87 -11.37
CA GLY A 152 -14.47 3.99 -10.56
C GLY A 152 -14.19 3.63 -9.10
N ALA A 153 -13.82 2.38 -8.81
CA ALA A 153 -13.34 1.96 -7.50
C ALA A 153 -12.13 2.81 -7.06
N ARG A 154 -12.12 3.28 -5.80
CA ARG A 154 -11.00 4.14 -5.33
C ARG A 154 -9.77 3.30 -5.07
N GLY A 155 -8.68 3.69 -5.68
CA GLY A 155 -7.41 2.99 -5.58
C GLY A 155 -6.20 3.91 -5.57
N ALA A 156 -5.03 3.32 -5.37
CA ALA A 156 -3.73 3.98 -5.48
C ALA A 156 -2.71 3.03 -6.09
N GLN A 157 -1.80 3.60 -6.84
CA GLN A 157 -0.60 2.91 -7.30
C GLN A 157 0.59 3.37 -6.48
N THR A 158 1.33 2.41 -5.95
CA THR A 158 2.53 2.64 -5.15
C THR A 158 3.73 1.95 -5.78
N HIS A 159 4.88 2.59 -5.67
CA HIS A 159 6.18 2.06 -6.03
C HIS A 159 7.13 2.21 -4.86
N LEU A 160 7.73 1.11 -4.42
CA LEU A 160 8.71 1.12 -3.35
C LEU A 160 9.92 0.25 -3.72
N TRP A 161 11.08 0.60 -3.19
CA TRP A 161 12.32 -0.15 -3.39
C TRP A 161 13.23 0.01 -2.18
N GLY A 162 14.13 -0.94 -2.01
CA GLY A 162 15.07 -0.90 -0.92
C GLY A 162 15.93 -2.13 -0.79
N ALA A 163 16.59 -2.22 0.35
CA ALA A 163 17.45 -3.34 0.71
C ALA A 163 16.94 -4.10 1.96
N LYS A 164 16.01 -3.51 2.73
CA LYS A 164 15.54 -4.13 3.97
C LYS A 164 14.23 -3.53 4.44
N HIS A 165 13.27 -4.39 4.79
CA HIS A 165 12.06 -3.97 5.48
C HIS A 165 12.35 -3.42 6.88
N ALA A 166 11.45 -2.61 7.39
CA ALA A 166 11.50 -2.11 8.77
C ALA A 166 11.45 -3.26 9.79
N GLN A 167 11.78 -2.97 11.04
CA GLN A 167 11.66 -3.93 12.14
C GLN A 167 10.19 -4.29 12.42
N SER A 168 9.35 -3.27 12.39
CA SER A 168 7.90 -3.39 12.31
C SER A 168 7.32 -2.14 11.67
N TRP A 169 6.16 -2.28 11.04
CA TRP A 169 5.46 -1.16 10.40
C TRP A 169 3.96 -1.37 10.41
N THR A 170 3.25 -0.29 10.30
CA THR A 170 1.86 -0.27 9.88
C THR A 170 1.68 0.78 8.80
N TRP A 171 0.84 0.48 7.84
CA TRP A 171 0.44 1.39 6.78
C TRP A 171 -1.08 1.38 6.66
N ALA A 172 -1.65 2.52 6.37
CA ALA A 172 -3.05 2.58 5.99
C ALA A 172 -3.30 3.68 4.97
N ARG A 173 -4.31 3.43 4.15
CA ARG A 173 -4.80 4.34 3.14
C ARG A 173 -6.32 4.30 3.10
N CYS A 174 -6.93 5.45 2.82
CA CYS A 174 -8.35 5.51 2.44
C CYS A 174 -8.57 6.68 1.48
N GLY A 175 -9.32 6.46 0.42
CA GLY A 175 -9.74 7.48 -0.55
C GLY A 175 -11.26 7.53 -0.71
N GLU A 176 -12.01 6.79 0.09
CA GLU A 176 -13.47 6.77 0.08
C GLU A 176 -13.99 7.05 1.47
N PHE A 177 -14.31 8.31 1.73
CA PHE A 177 -14.84 8.77 3.01
C PHE A 177 -16.26 9.30 2.90
N HIS A 178 -17.00 9.21 3.99
CA HIS A 178 -18.24 9.93 4.21
C HIS A 178 -18.22 10.66 5.57
N THR A 179 -19.07 11.66 5.72
CA THR A 179 -19.28 12.37 6.99
C THR A 179 -20.23 11.58 7.90
N GLU A 180 -20.41 12.03 9.14
CA GLU A 180 -21.42 11.45 10.06
C GLU A 180 -22.85 11.59 9.53
N SER A 181 -23.15 12.57 8.67
CA SER A 181 -24.43 12.70 7.97
C SER A 181 -24.61 11.75 6.79
N GLY A 182 -23.56 11.02 6.39
CA GLY A 182 -23.56 10.11 5.25
C GLY A 182 -23.17 10.76 3.91
N ASP A 183 -22.87 12.07 3.91
CA ASP A 183 -22.44 12.77 2.72
C ASP A 183 -21.04 12.34 2.32
N ARG A 184 -20.80 12.12 1.02
CA ARG A 184 -19.48 11.75 0.51
C ARG A 184 -18.49 12.90 0.67
N ALA A 185 -17.35 12.63 1.30
CA ALA A 185 -16.24 13.56 1.37
C ALA A 185 -15.46 13.54 0.03
N VAL A 186 -15.68 14.59 -0.78
CA VAL A 186 -15.06 14.73 -2.08
C VAL A 186 -13.62 15.22 -1.92
N ASP A 187 -12.74 14.83 -2.85
CA ASP A 187 -11.32 15.24 -2.88
C ASP A 187 -10.60 15.07 -1.54
N THR A 188 -10.89 13.94 -0.90
CA THR A 188 -10.32 13.57 0.39
C THR A 188 -9.73 12.16 0.33
N PHE A 189 -8.46 12.06 0.62
CA PHE A 189 -7.76 10.79 0.83
C PHE A 189 -6.60 10.98 1.79
N ILE A 190 -6.21 9.90 2.46
CA ILE A 190 -4.96 9.83 3.22
C ILE A 190 -4.17 8.58 2.84
N ASP A 191 -2.86 8.67 3.00
CA ASP A 191 -1.91 7.56 2.93
C ASP A 191 -0.83 7.79 3.99
N GLY A 192 -0.66 6.82 4.87
CA GLY A 192 0.24 6.98 5.99
C GLY A 192 0.94 5.70 6.40
N VAL A 193 2.15 5.85 6.91
CA VAL A 193 2.97 4.77 7.42
C VAL A 193 3.62 5.15 8.74
N SER A 194 3.58 4.22 9.69
CA SER A 194 4.43 4.25 10.90
C SER A 194 5.40 3.09 10.86
N ALA A 195 6.67 3.35 11.14
CA ALA A 195 7.68 2.31 11.09
C ALA A 195 8.69 2.42 12.24
N ARG A 196 9.10 1.26 12.77
CA ARG A 196 10.28 1.10 13.63
C ARG A 196 11.42 0.55 12.82
N VAL A 197 12.56 1.19 12.91
CA VAL A 197 13.77 0.79 12.18
C VAL A 197 14.88 0.45 13.15
N LYS A 198 15.69 -0.57 12.81
CA LYS A 198 16.88 -0.92 13.59
C LYS A 198 18.11 -0.31 12.93
N ARG A 199 18.86 0.50 13.67
CA ARG A 199 20.12 1.12 13.24
C ARG A 199 21.15 1.02 14.36
N PHE A 200 22.38 0.65 14.01
CA PHE A 200 23.49 0.54 14.98
C PHE A 200 23.12 -0.33 16.20
N GLY A 201 22.40 -1.43 15.99
CA GLY A 201 21.96 -2.33 17.05
C GLY A 201 20.79 -1.81 17.90
N ARG A 202 20.30 -0.58 17.68
CA ARG A 202 19.19 0.04 18.43
C ARG A 202 17.95 0.19 17.56
N GLU A 203 16.79 0.10 18.19
CA GLU A 203 15.49 0.35 17.56
C GLU A 203 15.09 1.82 17.74
N PHE A 204 14.60 2.44 16.65
CA PHE A 204 14.11 3.81 16.60
C PHE A 204 12.68 3.84 16.04
N GLY A 205 11.88 4.76 16.53
CA GLY A 205 10.50 4.98 16.10
C GLY A 205 9.48 4.56 17.15
N PRO A 206 8.19 4.41 16.78
CA PRO A 206 7.70 4.50 15.41
C PRO A 206 7.73 5.93 14.86
N ALA A 207 8.34 6.11 13.69
CA ALA A 207 8.23 7.34 12.94
C ALA A 207 6.97 7.31 12.07
N LEU A 208 6.13 8.34 12.16
CA LEU A 208 4.91 8.49 11.37
C LEU A 208 5.11 9.47 10.23
N LEU A 209 4.72 9.08 9.03
CA LEU A 209 4.57 9.94 7.86
C LEU A 209 3.14 9.78 7.35
N LEU A 210 2.43 10.91 7.18
CA LEU A 210 1.08 10.95 6.64
C LEU A 210 1.02 12.00 5.53
N VAL A 211 0.52 11.62 4.38
CA VAL A 211 0.27 12.50 3.23
C VAL A 211 -1.15 12.29 2.73
N GLY A 212 -1.67 13.25 2.00
CA GLY A 212 -2.99 13.12 1.40
C GLY A 212 -3.57 14.46 1.02
N ARG A 213 -4.88 14.47 0.89
CA ARG A 213 -5.69 15.65 0.63
C ARG A 213 -6.93 15.58 1.51
N ILE A 214 -7.31 16.68 2.10
CA ILE A 214 -8.51 16.80 2.94
C ILE A 214 -9.25 18.05 2.48
N ASP A 215 -10.49 17.90 2.02
CA ASP A 215 -11.32 18.99 1.47
C ASP A 215 -10.55 19.79 0.40
N ASN A 216 -9.98 19.08 -0.58
CA ASN A 216 -9.19 19.65 -1.67
C ASN A 216 -7.90 20.40 -1.25
N LEU A 217 -7.47 20.29 0.00
CA LEU A 217 -6.22 20.88 0.49
C LEU A 217 -5.19 19.78 0.78
N ASP A 218 -4.00 19.95 0.21
CA ASP A 218 -2.90 19.02 0.44
C ASP A 218 -2.54 18.95 1.94
N PHE A 219 -2.43 17.73 2.44
CA PHE A 219 -2.00 17.44 3.79
C PHE A 219 -0.67 16.68 3.78
N ARG A 220 0.27 17.15 4.56
CA ARG A 220 1.53 16.46 4.82
C ARG A 220 1.89 16.64 6.29
N SER A 221 2.05 15.53 7.01
CA SER A 221 2.48 15.59 8.41
C SER A 221 3.90 16.11 8.54
N SER A 222 4.15 16.85 9.61
CA SER A 222 5.49 17.11 10.10
C SER A 222 5.94 15.93 10.96
N ALA A 223 7.10 15.35 10.67
CA ALA A 223 7.66 14.24 11.44
C ALA A 223 7.81 14.55 12.95
N LEU A 224 7.95 15.82 13.31
CA LEU A 224 8.02 16.28 14.70
C LEU A 224 6.64 16.46 15.36
N ARG A 225 5.56 16.43 14.56
CA ARG A 225 4.16 16.63 15.00
C ARG A 225 3.26 15.47 14.58
N ALA A 226 3.84 14.27 14.57
CA ALA A 226 3.12 13.06 14.21
C ALA A 226 3.54 11.93 15.14
N ARG A 227 2.55 11.21 15.69
CA ARG A 227 2.79 10.09 16.61
C ARG A 227 1.78 8.96 16.38
N ALA A 228 2.24 7.72 16.45
CA ALA A 228 1.38 6.57 16.58
C ALA A 228 1.10 6.32 18.08
N THR A 229 -0.16 6.12 18.44
CA THR A 229 -0.59 5.83 19.82
C THR A 229 -0.85 4.35 20.03
N THR A 230 -1.39 3.65 19.03
CA THR A 230 -1.43 2.19 18.96
C THR A 230 -0.78 1.72 17.66
N PHE A 231 -0.26 0.49 17.67
CA PHE A 231 0.53 -0.02 16.55
C PHE A 231 0.56 -1.55 16.63
N GLY A 232 -0.24 -2.22 15.82
CA GLY A 232 -0.33 -3.67 15.88
C GLY A 232 -1.27 -4.29 14.84
N PRO A 233 -1.41 -5.62 14.85
CA PRO A 233 -2.25 -6.33 13.89
C PRO A 233 -3.76 -6.07 14.08
N ASP A 234 -4.17 -5.54 15.24
CA ASP A 234 -5.56 -5.20 15.55
C ASP A 234 -5.94 -3.78 15.17
N GLY A 235 -4.96 -3.00 14.71
CA GLY A 235 -5.21 -1.66 14.22
C GLY A 235 -4.09 -0.67 14.49
N TRP A 236 -4.35 0.54 14.08
CA TRP A 236 -3.43 1.66 14.16
C TRP A 236 -4.18 2.92 14.56
N SER A 237 -3.72 3.59 15.64
CA SER A 237 -4.20 4.91 16.00
C SER A 237 -3.05 5.91 15.92
N PHE A 238 -3.34 7.10 15.44
CA PHE A 238 -2.34 8.11 15.21
C PHE A 238 -2.88 9.53 15.38
N GLU A 239 -1.96 10.46 15.59
CA GLU A 239 -2.20 11.89 15.54
C GLU A 239 -1.11 12.53 14.67
N ALA A 240 -1.50 13.39 13.74
CA ALA A 240 -0.59 14.05 12.82
C ALA A 240 -1.04 15.48 12.54
N SER A 241 -0.10 16.43 12.54
CA SER A 241 -0.39 17.83 12.22
C SER A 241 0.41 18.28 11.01
N GLY A 242 -0.22 19.02 10.12
CA GLY A 242 0.34 19.57 8.91
C GLY A 242 -0.63 20.49 8.19
N GLY A 243 -0.14 21.46 7.40
CA GLY A 243 -1.00 22.35 6.62
C GLY A 243 -2.02 23.16 7.45
N GLY A 244 -1.72 23.46 8.72
CA GLY A 244 -2.64 24.14 9.63
C GLY A 244 -3.74 23.26 10.21
N ARG A 245 -3.74 21.96 9.93
CA ARG A 245 -4.74 20.99 10.42
C ARG A 245 -4.10 19.93 11.31
N THR A 246 -4.91 19.35 12.19
CA THR A 246 -4.56 18.15 12.97
C THR A 246 -5.54 17.04 12.62
N VAL A 247 -5.01 15.88 12.33
CA VAL A 247 -5.77 14.65 12.02
C VAL A 247 -5.51 13.63 13.11
N ILE A 248 -6.57 13.15 13.74
CA ILE A 248 -6.55 12.03 14.68
C ILE A 248 -7.26 10.87 13.97
N GLY A 249 -6.57 9.74 13.81
CA GLY A 249 -7.07 8.60 13.06
C GLY A 249 -7.06 7.31 13.87
N GLU A 250 -8.05 6.47 13.61
CA GLU A 250 -8.12 5.10 14.09
C GLU A 250 -8.45 4.19 12.90
N VAL A 251 -7.63 3.17 12.67
CA VAL A 251 -7.80 2.17 11.61
C VAL A 251 -8.03 0.82 12.28
N LYS A 252 -9.04 0.09 11.84
CA LYS A 252 -9.41 -1.24 12.36
C LYS A 252 -9.60 -2.23 11.21
N PRO A 253 -8.70 -3.20 11.03
CA PRO A 253 -8.94 -4.32 10.14
C PRO A 253 -9.91 -5.33 10.76
N ASP A 254 -10.66 -6.03 9.94
CA ASP A 254 -11.29 -7.29 10.33
C ASP A 254 -10.23 -8.40 10.21
N ARG A 255 -9.94 -9.11 11.31
CA ARG A 255 -8.94 -10.19 11.32
C ARG A 255 -9.24 -11.29 10.31
N ARG A 256 -10.52 -11.54 9.99
CA ARG A 256 -10.94 -12.52 8.98
C ARG A 256 -10.57 -12.12 7.56
N LEU A 257 -10.31 -10.84 7.33
CA LEU A 257 -9.96 -10.26 6.03
C LEU A 257 -8.48 -9.86 5.94
N LEU A 258 -7.63 -10.42 6.80
CA LEU A 258 -6.18 -10.22 6.74
C LEU A 258 -5.53 -11.30 5.88
N ALA A 259 -4.94 -10.92 4.77
CA ALA A 259 -4.06 -11.78 3.98
C ALA A 259 -2.65 -11.77 4.56
N GLY A 260 -2.23 -12.86 5.18
CA GLY A 260 -0.87 -13.02 5.70
C GLY A 260 0.12 -13.38 4.58
N VAL A 261 1.26 -12.70 4.56
CA VAL A 261 2.28 -12.82 3.52
C VAL A 261 3.67 -12.86 4.15
N THR A 262 4.55 -13.72 3.65
CA THR A 262 5.97 -13.70 4.00
C THR A 262 6.76 -12.98 2.92
N TYR A 263 7.50 -11.94 3.31
CA TYR A 263 8.49 -11.27 2.50
C TYR A 263 9.90 -11.73 2.91
N HIS A 264 10.81 -11.74 1.98
CA HIS A 264 12.23 -11.98 2.25
C HIS A 264 13.02 -10.72 1.89
N ASP A 265 13.85 -10.27 2.81
CA ASP A 265 14.83 -9.25 2.51
C ASP A 265 15.97 -9.84 1.66
N PRO A 266 16.71 -9.03 0.89
CA PRO A 266 17.84 -9.50 0.12
C PRO A 266 18.93 -10.25 0.92
N ASP A 267 19.04 -10.03 2.23
CA ASP A 267 19.92 -10.76 3.13
C ASP A 267 19.33 -12.07 3.65
N GLY A 268 18.12 -12.44 3.20
CA GLY A 268 17.40 -13.66 3.59
C GLY A 268 16.56 -13.52 4.86
N GLU A 269 16.59 -12.37 5.56
CA GLU A 269 15.75 -12.19 6.75
C GLU A 269 14.27 -12.08 6.36
N ALA A 270 13.42 -12.86 7.03
CA ALA A 270 11.98 -12.85 6.79
C ALA A 270 11.28 -11.64 7.46
N ALA A 271 10.21 -11.18 6.83
CA ALA A 271 9.24 -10.26 7.39
C ALA A 271 7.84 -10.76 7.11
N TYR A 272 6.99 -10.71 8.10
CA TYR A 272 5.61 -11.22 8.06
C TYR A 272 4.66 -10.05 8.02
N CYS A 273 3.83 -10.01 7.00
CA CYS A 273 2.95 -8.89 6.73
C CYS A 273 1.50 -9.37 6.60
N TYR A 274 0.57 -8.62 7.15
CA TYR A 274 -0.86 -8.90 7.15
C TYR A 274 -1.57 -7.71 6.54
N ASN A 275 -2.22 -7.94 5.38
CA ASN A 275 -2.81 -6.91 4.53
C ASN A 275 -4.33 -7.06 4.48
N SER A 276 -5.04 -5.95 4.44
CA SER A 276 -6.47 -5.89 4.14
C SER A 276 -6.79 -4.65 3.34
N GLU A 277 -7.51 -4.79 2.25
CA GLU A 277 -8.09 -3.70 1.48
C GLU A 277 -9.59 -3.47 1.80
N ALA A 278 -10.03 -3.98 2.96
CA ALA A 278 -11.40 -3.87 3.46
C ALA A 278 -11.44 -3.52 4.96
N ALA A 279 -10.48 -2.73 5.42
CA ALA A 279 -10.45 -2.21 6.79
C ALA A 279 -11.39 -1.00 6.95
N SER A 280 -11.71 -0.66 8.19
CA SER A 280 -12.43 0.58 8.53
C SER A 280 -11.49 1.62 9.09
N ILE A 281 -11.80 2.89 8.85
CA ILE A 281 -11.06 4.04 9.36
C ILE A 281 -12.01 5.13 9.84
N ARG A 282 -11.64 5.78 10.94
CA ARG A 282 -12.31 6.98 11.43
C ARG A 282 -11.26 8.07 11.63
N LEU A 283 -11.52 9.24 11.08
CA LEU A 283 -10.68 10.43 11.27
C LEU A 283 -11.47 11.53 11.97
N GLN A 284 -10.78 12.23 12.86
CA GLN A 284 -11.21 13.54 13.36
C GLN A 284 -10.25 14.58 12.79
N VAL A 285 -10.76 15.52 12.02
CA VAL A 285 -10.01 16.58 11.38
C VAL A 285 -10.31 17.90 12.09
N HIS A 286 -9.28 18.55 12.60
CA HIS A 286 -9.36 19.84 13.29
C HIS A 286 -8.66 20.89 12.42
N GLY A 287 -9.41 21.87 11.92
CA GLY A 287 -8.92 23.08 11.25
C GLY A 287 -8.86 24.28 12.18
N PRO A 288 -8.20 25.39 11.77
CA PRO A 288 -8.13 26.61 12.56
C PRO A 288 -9.50 27.27 12.66
N GLY A 289 -10.06 27.34 13.87
CA GLY A 289 -11.36 27.99 14.12
C GLY A 289 -12.59 27.24 13.61
N GLU A 290 -12.44 26.01 13.14
CA GLU A 290 -13.52 25.16 12.63
C GLU A 290 -13.95 24.13 13.68
N ARG A 291 -15.20 23.66 13.58
CA ARG A 291 -15.63 22.47 14.30
C ARG A 291 -14.87 21.26 13.78
N ALA A 292 -14.54 20.34 14.67
CA ALA A 292 -13.96 19.06 14.28
C ALA A 292 -14.90 18.35 13.29
N GLN A 293 -14.35 17.93 12.14
CA GLN A 293 -15.05 17.12 11.16
C GLN A 293 -14.71 15.66 11.40
N THR A 294 -15.71 14.79 11.39
CA THR A 294 -15.50 13.35 11.39
C THR A 294 -15.65 12.80 9.98
N LEU A 295 -14.65 12.02 9.56
CA LEU A 295 -14.63 11.29 8.29
C LEU A 295 -14.55 9.79 8.57
N ILE A 296 -15.36 9.02 7.87
CA ILE A 296 -15.53 7.59 8.09
C ILE A 296 -15.33 6.85 6.77
N GLY A 297 -14.52 5.80 6.80
CA GLY A 297 -14.35 4.84 5.70
C GLY A 297 -14.67 3.44 6.22
N ASP A 298 -15.89 2.96 5.99
CA ASP A 298 -16.32 1.63 6.44
C ASP A 298 -16.00 0.58 5.37
N GLY A 299 -15.07 -0.33 5.67
CA GLY A 299 -14.64 -1.38 4.75
C GLY A 299 -13.96 -0.85 3.48
N THR A 300 -13.54 0.41 3.46
CA THR A 300 -12.92 1.07 2.29
C THR A 300 -11.49 1.53 2.55
N ALA A 301 -10.99 1.31 3.74
CA ALA A 301 -9.60 1.56 4.08
C ALA A 301 -8.73 0.34 3.78
N HIS A 302 -7.51 0.62 3.37
CA HIS A 302 -6.46 -0.38 3.23
C HIS A 302 -5.60 -0.33 4.49
N PHE A 303 -5.18 -1.48 4.95
CA PHE A 303 -4.38 -1.64 6.16
C PHE A 303 -3.28 -2.67 5.94
N GLU A 304 -2.12 -2.40 6.49
CA GLU A 304 -0.99 -3.33 6.52
C GLU A 304 -0.31 -3.27 7.88
N TYR A 305 -0.02 -4.42 8.46
CA TYR A 305 0.84 -4.57 9.62
C TYR A 305 1.93 -5.59 9.34
N GLY A 306 3.18 -5.22 9.54
CA GLY A 306 4.33 -6.08 9.33
C GLY A 306 5.33 -6.07 10.47
N GLN A 307 5.98 -7.23 10.69
CA GLN A 307 7.02 -7.41 11.69
C GLN A 307 7.93 -8.60 11.40
N ARG A 308 8.98 -8.81 12.21
CA ARG A 308 9.99 -9.86 12.01
C ARG A 308 9.60 -11.25 12.55
N GLN A 309 8.49 -11.40 13.21
CA GLN A 309 7.97 -12.68 13.70
C GLN A 309 6.51 -12.84 13.24
N PRO A 310 6.04 -14.06 12.97
CA PRO A 310 4.63 -14.28 12.69
C PRO A 310 3.76 -13.81 13.87
N VAL A 311 2.56 -13.31 13.57
CA VAL A 311 1.56 -12.99 14.60
C VAL A 311 0.82 -14.26 14.95
N PRO A 312 0.84 -14.69 16.22
CA PRO A 312 0.11 -15.87 16.64
C PRO A 312 -1.40 -15.76 16.33
N GLY A 313 -1.95 -16.82 15.75
CA GLY A 313 -3.37 -16.91 15.41
C GLY A 313 -3.78 -16.15 14.14
N LEU A 314 -2.84 -15.59 13.36
CA LEU A 314 -3.09 -15.10 12.03
C LEU A 314 -2.48 -16.04 10.97
N GLU A 315 -3.26 -16.34 9.95
CA GLU A 315 -2.86 -17.25 8.87
C GLU A 315 -1.86 -16.58 7.91
N LEU A 316 -0.88 -17.36 7.44
CA LEU A 316 0.03 -16.98 6.36
C LEU A 316 -0.45 -17.64 5.05
N HIS A 317 -1.07 -16.88 4.19
CA HIS A 317 -1.64 -17.34 2.92
C HIS A 317 -0.57 -17.50 1.82
N LEU A 318 0.49 -16.66 1.87
CA LEU A 318 1.57 -16.65 0.89
C LEU A 318 2.94 -16.70 1.58
N GLN A 319 3.75 -17.66 1.18
CA GLN A 319 5.11 -17.85 1.68
C GLN A 319 6.16 -17.73 0.56
#